data_1aab238e17ccffc68cab7ddf8573fd04
#
_entry.id   1aab238e17ccffc68cab7ddf8573fd04
#
_cell.length_a   1.000
_cell.length_b   1.000
_cell.length_c   1.000
_cell.angle_alpha   90.00
_cell.angle_beta   90.00
_cell.angle_gamma   90.00
#
_symmetry.space_group_name_H-M   'P 1'
#
loop_
_entity.id
_entity.type
_entity.pdbx_description
1 polymer ?
#
loop_
_entity_poly.entity_id
_entity_poly.type
_entity_poly.pdbx_seq_one_letter_code
_entity_poly.pdbx_strand_id
1 'polypeptide(L)'
;MALSFDRRGSGEPLVLLHGIGSRWQAFLPVLPTLAERFEVWSLDLPGFGASPPPSRPIGSIADLTDQVAGWMAEQGIEGAHVAGNSTGGAVALELAARGLAASACALAPIGFWSTRERAFCQASLRGTRAFARASRPLVPLLAAHPATRTLSLAQYYAKPWRLSPGEVAGGIDALLGATAFDAVDAAFTGYLAPADAADHVPVTIAWGAKDRLLLPRQLDRARRRLPRARHVLIPDAGHLMMSDQPVAVAAVMVAAGAAAAAAG
;
A
#
# COMPACT_ATOMS: atom_id res chain seq x y z
N MET A 1 6.43 -8.88 -17.94
CA MET A 1 6.77 -7.41 -17.95
C MET A 1 7.83 -7.12 -16.89
N ALA A 2 8.96 -6.49 -17.26
CA ALA A 2 10.05 -6.22 -16.30
C ALA A 2 9.66 -5.06 -15.37
N LEU A 3 9.01 -5.38 -14.25
CA LEU A 3 8.75 -4.39 -13.20
C LEU A 3 10.01 -4.18 -12.35
N SER A 4 10.16 -2.97 -11.82
CA SER A 4 11.23 -2.62 -10.87
C SER A 4 10.88 -3.13 -9.48
N PHE A 5 11.83 -3.74 -8.80
CA PHE A 5 11.68 -4.22 -7.42
C PHE A 5 13.00 -4.22 -6.67
N ASP A 6 12.91 -4.23 -5.35
CA ASP A 6 14.03 -4.52 -4.43
C ASP A 6 13.81 -5.90 -3.82
N ARG A 7 14.86 -6.70 -3.71
CA ARG A 7 14.81 -8.05 -3.15
C ARG A 7 15.80 -8.19 -2.00
N ARG A 8 15.32 -8.66 -0.84
CA ARG A 8 16.14 -8.81 0.38
C ARG A 8 15.70 -10.01 1.19
N GLY A 9 16.65 -10.55 1.97
CA GLY A 9 16.39 -11.66 2.89
C GLY A 9 16.37 -13.01 2.17
N SER A 10 15.86 -14.00 2.87
CA SER A 10 15.72 -15.39 2.41
C SER A 10 14.55 -16.05 3.13
N GLY A 11 14.04 -17.16 2.60
CA GLY A 11 12.88 -17.88 3.15
C GLY A 11 11.69 -17.83 2.21
N GLU A 12 10.47 -17.92 2.76
CA GLU A 12 9.25 -17.84 1.97
C GLU A 12 9.10 -16.46 1.30
N PRO A 13 8.64 -16.40 0.04
CA PRO A 13 8.51 -15.12 -0.65
C PRO A 13 7.39 -14.26 -0.07
N LEU A 14 7.68 -12.98 0.16
CA LEU A 14 6.74 -11.94 0.57
C LEU A 14 6.79 -10.78 -0.42
N VAL A 15 5.69 -10.53 -1.12
CA VAL A 15 5.56 -9.41 -2.05
C VAL A 15 4.94 -8.20 -1.35
N LEU A 16 5.60 -7.03 -1.45
CA LEU A 16 5.16 -5.76 -0.89
C LEU A 16 4.66 -4.81 -1.99
N LEU A 17 3.42 -4.33 -1.84
CA LEU A 17 2.69 -3.53 -2.82
C LEU A 17 2.34 -2.14 -2.25
N HIS A 18 2.91 -1.09 -2.82
CA HIS A 18 2.69 0.29 -2.36
C HIS A 18 1.35 0.87 -2.83
N GLY A 19 0.97 2.03 -2.29
CA GLY A 19 -0.22 2.79 -2.68
C GLY A 19 -0.04 3.66 -3.93
N ILE A 20 -1.13 4.21 -4.44
CA ILE A 20 -1.13 5.13 -5.58
C ILE A 20 -0.15 6.30 -5.36
N GLY A 21 0.63 6.66 -6.37
CA GLY A 21 1.60 7.76 -6.32
C GLY A 21 2.81 7.52 -5.42
N SER A 22 3.02 6.27 -4.97
CA SER A 22 4.14 5.87 -4.13
C SER A 22 5.16 5.01 -4.91
N ARG A 23 6.07 4.37 -4.19
CA ARG A 23 7.11 3.48 -4.72
C ARG A 23 7.57 2.51 -3.63
N TRP A 24 8.33 1.47 -3.99
CA TRP A 24 8.76 0.42 -3.07
C TRP A 24 9.47 0.92 -1.81
N GLN A 25 10.17 2.06 -1.88
CA GLN A 25 10.88 2.66 -0.73
C GLN A 25 9.96 3.08 0.43
N ALA A 26 8.64 3.12 0.22
CA ALA A 26 7.68 3.31 1.31
C ALA A 26 7.76 2.20 2.38
N PHE A 27 8.32 1.05 2.03
CA PHE A 27 8.52 -0.08 2.94
C PHE A 27 9.89 -0.12 3.62
N LEU A 28 10.83 0.78 3.27
CA LEU A 28 12.18 0.80 3.88
C LEU A 28 12.18 0.67 5.41
N PRO A 29 11.27 1.33 6.17
CA PRO A 29 11.28 1.23 7.61
C PRO A 29 10.96 -0.16 8.18
N VAL A 30 10.27 -1.01 7.42
CA VAL A 30 9.87 -2.37 7.86
C VAL A 30 10.74 -3.47 7.25
N LEU A 31 11.49 -3.18 6.16
CA LEU A 31 12.29 -4.16 5.44
C LEU A 31 13.31 -4.92 6.30
N PRO A 32 14.07 -4.28 7.23
CA PRO A 32 15.05 -5.01 8.03
C PRO A 32 14.43 -6.17 8.80
N THR A 33 13.30 -5.91 9.49
CA THR A 33 12.60 -6.94 10.27
C THR A 33 11.97 -8.02 9.39
N LEU A 34 11.41 -7.64 8.24
CA LEU A 34 10.78 -8.60 7.33
C LEU A 34 11.82 -9.51 6.67
N ALA A 35 12.97 -8.96 6.28
CA ALA A 35 14.05 -9.71 5.63
C ALA A 35 14.75 -10.74 6.56
N GLU A 36 14.53 -10.67 7.88
CA GLU A 36 14.95 -11.71 8.83
C GLU A 36 14.10 -12.98 8.73
N ARG A 37 12.92 -12.90 8.12
CA ARG A 37 11.92 -13.99 8.11
C ARG A 37 11.48 -14.41 6.71
N PHE A 38 11.58 -13.52 5.73
CA PHE A 38 11.07 -13.69 4.38
C PHE A 38 12.11 -13.31 3.35
N GLU A 39 11.98 -13.90 2.17
CA GLU A 39 12.53 -13.32 0.96
C GLU A 39 11.58 -12.21 0.48
N VAL A 40 11.91 -10.96 0.79
CA VAL A 40 11.04 -9.81 0.55
C VAL A 40 11.25 -9.23 -0.84
N TRP A 41 10.17 -9.12 -1.61
CA TRP A 41 10.11 -8.53 -2.94
C TRP A 41 9.28 -7.24 -2.89
N SER A 42 9.94 -6.10 -2.77
CA SER A 42 9.28 -4.79 -2.70
C SER A 42 9.11 -4.23 -4.10
N LEU A 43 7.90 -4.28 -4.64
CA LEU A 43 7.59 -3.98 -6.03
C LEU A 43 7.22 -2.51 -6.24
N ASP A 44 7.73 -1.90 -7.31
CA ASP A 44 7.11 -0.72 -7.91
C ASP A 44 5.97 -1.18 -8.84
N LEU A 45 4.75 -0.79 -8.52
CA LEU A 45 3.57 -1.14 -9.34
C LEU A 45 3.69 -0.61 -10.78
N PRO A 46 3.04 -1.22 -11.77
CA PRO A 46 3.07 -0.76 -13.17
C PRO A 46 2.75 0.73 -13.30
N GLY A 47 3.67 1.50 -13.89
CA GLY A 47 3.56 2.94 -14.07
C GLY A 47 3.86 3.79 -12.84
N PHE A 48 4.46 3.20 -11.80
CA PHE A 48 4.91 3.88 -10.58
C PHE A 48 6.40 3.61 -10.32
N GLY A 49 7.03 4.48 -9.52
CA GLY A 49 8.43 4.37 -9.18
C GLY A 49 9.32 4.30 -10.43
N ALA A 50 10.15 3.26 -10.52
CA ALA A 50 10.99 2.97 -11.68
C ALA A 50 10.39 1.91 -12.63
N SER A 51 9.19 1.40 -12.35
CA SER A 51 8.48 0.47 -13.23
C SER A 51 7.98 1.16 -14.51
N PRO A 52 8.05 0.48 -15.66
CA PRO A 52 7.51 1.01 -16.92
C PRO A 52 6.00 1.24 -16.83
N PRO A 53 5.43 2.01 -17.76
CA PRO A 53 3.97 2.12 -17.91
C PRO A 53 3.31 0.73 -17.99
N PRO A 54 2.03 0.62 -17.57
CA PRO A 54 1.30 -0.63 -17.65
C PRO A 54 1.35 -1.24 -19.05
N SER A 55 1.53 -2.56 -19.14
CA SER A 55 1.55 -3.28 -20.43
C SER A 55 0.16 -3.38 -21.07
N ARG A 56 -0.89 -3.22 -20.27
CA ARG A 56 -2.30 -3.16 -20.67
C ARG A 56 -2.99 -2.02 -19.93
N PRO A 57 -4.03 -1.40 -20.49
CA PRO A 57 -4.79 -0.36 -19.80
C PRO A 57 -5.28 -0.82 -18.43
N ILE A 58 -5.27 0.08 -17.44
CA ILE A 58 -5.84 -0.14 -16.12
C ILE A 58 -7.21 0.55 -16.10
N GLY A 59 -8.28 -0.21 -16.25
CA GLY A 59 -9.66 0.25 -16.12
C GLY A 59 -10.26 -0.09 -14.75
N SER A 60 -9.63 -1.01 -14.01
CA SER A 60 -10.09 -1.50 -12.70
C SER A 60 -8.90 -1.90 -11.81
N ILE A 61 -9.17 -2.11 -10.51
CA ILE A 61 -8.17 -2.71 -9.60
C ILE A 61 -7.87 -4.15 -10.00
N ALA A 62 -8.84 -4.87 -10.58
CA ALA A 62 -8.62 -6.20 -11.11
C ALA A 62 -7.58 -6.23 -12.23
N ASP A 63 -7.58 -5.26 -13.16
CA ASP A 63 -6.57 -5.17 -14.24
C ASP A 63 -5.15 -4.92 -13.68
N LEU A 64 -5.05 -4.10 -12.62
CA LEU A 64 -3.78 -3.90 -11.92
C LEU A 64 -3.31 -5.18 -11.23
N THR A 65 -4.24 -5.91 -10.61
CA THR A 65 -3.98 -7.20 -9.97
C THR A 65 -3.50 -8.24 -10.97
N ASP A 66 -4.12 -8.31 -12.15
CA ASP A 66 -3.70 -9.23 -13.23
C ASP A 66 -2.24 -9.00 -13.65
N GLN A 67 -1.81 -7.72 -13.72
CA GLN A 67 -0.44 -7.39 -14.08
C GLN A 67 0.55 -7.77 -12.98
N VAL A 68 0.16 -7.61 -11.70
CA VAL A 68 0.97 -8.05 -10.55
C VAL A 68 1.05 -9.57 -10.50
N ALA A 69 -0.08 -10.29 -10.66
CA ALA A 69 -0.11 -11.75 -10.68
C ALA A 69 0.76 -12.30 -11.83
N GLY A 70 0.66 -11.73 -13.02
CA GLY A 70 1.50 -12.11 -14.16
C GLY A 70 2.99 -11.90 -13.89
N TRP A 71 3.37 -10.79 -13.21
CA TRP A 71 4.75 -10.57 -12.78
C TRP A 71 5.18 -11.60 -11.73
N MET A 72 4.34 -11.93 -10.75
CA MET A 72 4.65 -12.97 -9.75
C MET A 72 4.93 -14.32 -10.42
N ALA A 73 4.13 -14.69 -11.43
CA ALA A 73 4.33 -15.89 -12.23
C ALA A 73 5.66 -15.86 -13.02
N GLU A 74 5.98 -14.74 -13.66
CA GLU A 74 7.27 -14.56 -14.36
C GLU A 74 8.49 -14.66 -13.43
N GLN A 75 8.33 -14.34 -12.12
CA GLN A 75 9.40 -14.49 -11.12
C GLN A 75 9.43 -15.88 -10.46
N GLY A 76 8.45 -16.75 -10.72
CA GLY A 76 8.33 -18.07 -10.09
C GLY A 76 7.97 -18.00 -8.59
N ILE A 77 7.20 -16.97 -8.19
CA ILE A 77 6.75 -16.74 -6.80
C ILE A 77 5.23 -16.72 -6.70
N GLU A 78 4.56 -17.51 -7.54
CA GLU A 78 3.11 -17.73 -7.38
C GLU A 78 2.82 -18.31 -6.00
N GLY A 79 1.74 -17.86 -5.39
CA GLY A 79 1.38 -18.29 -4.03
C GLY A 79 2.27 -17.67 -2.94
N ALA A 80 3.06 -16.62 -3.24
CA ALA A 80 3.78 -15.86 -2.22
C ALA A 80 2.82 -15.25 -1.17
N HIS A 81 3.33 -14.95 0.03
CA HIS A 81 2.66 -14.02 0.91
C HIS A 81 2.58 -12.65 0.25
N VAL A 82 1.49 -11.92 0.45
CA VAL A 82 1.34 -10.58 -0.12
C VAL A 82 0.99 -9.58 0.98
N ALA A 83 1.65 -8.43 0.98
CA ALA A 83 1.27 -7.33 1.86
C ALA A 83 1.25 -6.02 1.07
N GLY A 84 0.28 -5.15 1.36
CA GLY A 84 0.18 -3.91 0.61
C GLY A 84 -0.51 -2.80 1.37
N ASN A 85 -0.17 -1.55 1.01
CA ASN A 85 -0.79 -0.36 1.59
C ASN A 85 -1.75 0.29 0.59
N SER A 86 -2.92 0.73 1.07
CA SER A 86 -3.87 1.50 0.27
C SER A 86 -4.32 0.75 -1.00
N THR A 87 -3.98 1.23 -2.20
CA THR A 87 -4.19 0.53 -3.47
C THR A 87 -3.48 -0.82 -3.49
N GLY A 88 -2.23 -0.89 -3.02
CA GLY A 88 -1.52 -2.16 -2.90
C GLY A 88 -2.20 -3.14 -1.94
N GLY A 89 -2.85 -2.62 -0.89
CA GLY A 89 -3.68 -3.43 0.01
C GLY A 89 -4.93 -4.00 -0.67
N ALA A 90 -5.53 -3.24 -1.59
CA ALA A 90 -6.64 -3.75 -2.41
C ALA A 90 -6.16 -4.85 -3.36
N VAL A 91 -5.01 -4.66 -4.03
CA VAL A 91 -4.40 -5.70 -4.88
C VAL A 91 -4.10 -6.97 -4.07
N ALA A 92 -3.60 -6.84 -2.83
CA ALA A 92 -3.37 -7.98 -1.94
C ALA A 92 -4.67 -8.73 -1.61
N LEU A 93 -5.78 -8.02 -1.38
CA LEU A 93 -7.09 -8.64 -1.15
C LEU A 93 -7.66 -9.30 -2.42
N GLU A 94 -7.44 -8.71 -3.58
CA GLU A 94 -7.81 -9.32 -4.87
C GLU A 94 -7.04 -10.61 -5.14
N LEU A 95 -5.73 -10.63 -4.88
CA LEU A 95 -4.91 -11.84 -5.00
C LEU A 95 -5.38 -12.93 -4.03
N ALA A 96 -5.73 -12.57 -2.79
CA ALA A 96 -6.28 -13.49 -1.80
C ALA A 96 -7.63 -14.08 -2.24
N ALA A 97 -8.56 -13.25 -2.73
CA ALA A 97 -9.86 -13.69 -3.22
C ALA A 97 -9.77 -14.68 -4.39
N ARG A 98 -8.71 -14.59 -5.17
CA ARG A 98 -8.44 -15.47 -6.31
C ARG A 98 -7.62 -16.72 -5.94
N GLY A 99 -7.21 -16.89 -4.67
CA GLY A 99 -6.34 -17.97 -4.23
C GLY A 99 -4.92 -17.90 -4.83
N LEU A 100 -4.46 -16.70 -5.23
CA LEU A 100 -3.15 -16.48 -5.84
C LEU A 100 -2.07 -16.07 -4.83
N ALA A 101 -2.39 -16.08 -3.54
CA ALA A 101 -1.46 -15.77 -2.44
C ALA A 101 -1.57 -16.82 -1.34
N ALA A 102 -0.48 -17.09 -0.61
CA ALA A 102 -0.50 -17.92 0.60
C ALA A 102 -1.20 -17.23 1.77
N SER A 103 -1.03 -15.92 1.90
CA SER A 103 -1.75 -15.05 2.84
C SER A 103 -1.75 -13.61 2.36
N ALA A 104 -2.65 -12.78 2.90
CA ALA A 104 -2.67 -11.36 2.60
C ALA A 104 -2.66 -10.48 3.86
N CYS A 105 -1.83 -9.41 3.84
CA CYS A 105 -1.83 -8.37 4.86
C CYS A 105 -2.13 -7.01 4.21
N ALA A 106 -3.35 -6.51 4.39
CA ALA A 106 -3.81 -5.26 3.80
C ALA A 106 -3.72 -4.11 4.81
N LEU A 107 -2.87 -3.12 4.52
CA LEU A 107 -2.63 -1.95 5.37
C LEU A 107 -3.47 -0.77 4.85
N ALA A 108 -4.50 -0.36 5.60
CA ALA A 108 -5.46 0.68 5.23
C ALA A 108 -5.90 0.56 3.74
N PRO A 109 -6.43 -0.61 3.32
CA PRO A 109 -6.78 -0.85 1.93
C PRO A 109 -7.95 0.03 1.48
N ILE A 110 -7.98 0.40 0.20
CA ILE A 110 -9.15 0.99 -0.43
C ILE A 110 -10.28 -0.06 -0.59
N GLY A 111 -11.51 0.42 -0.83
CA GLY A 111 -12.68 -0.46 -1.09
C GLY A 111 -13.61 -0.68 0.10
N PHE A 112 -13.31 -0.09 1.27
CA PHE A 112 -14.18 -0.09 2.45
C PHE A 112 -14.85 1.27 2.73
N TRP A 113 -14.83 2.15 1.77
CA TRP A 113 -15.36 3.50 1.83
C TRP A 113 -16.85 3.61 1.49
N SER A 114 -17.49 4.71 1.90
CA SER A 114 -18.71 5.20 1.31
C SER A 114 -18.41 6.00 0.04
N THR A 115 -19.43 6.30 -0.78
CA THR A 115 -19.26 7.15 -1.97
C THR A 115 -18.64 8.52 -1.63
N ARG A 116 -19.03 9.12 -0.50
CA ARG A 116 -18.48 10.42 -0.05
C ARG A 116 -17.02 10.30 0.36
N GLU A 117 -16.64 9.23 1.06
CA GLU A 117 -15.24 9.00 1.48
C GLU A 117 -14.34 8.69 0.29
N ARG A 118 -14.84 7.95 -0.69
CA ARG A 118 -14.12 7.73 -1.95
C ARG A 118 -13.91 9.04 -2.70
N ALA A 119 -14.96 9.85 -2.87
CA ALA A 119 -14.85 11.15 -3.54
C ALA A 119 -13.86 12.08 -2.82
N PHE A 120 -13.88 12.10 -1.47
CA PHE A 120 -12.90 12.83 -0.66
C PHE A 120 -11.47 12.32 -0.91
N CYS A 121 -11.25 11.00 -0.90
CA CYS A 121 -9.95 10.40 -1.15
C CYS A 121 -9.41 10.80 -2.54
N GLN A 122 -10.21 10.63 -3.60
CA GLN A 122 -9.82 10.99 -4.97
C GLN A 122 -9.53 12.50 -5.11
N ALA A 123 -10.40 13.36 -4.59
CA ALA A 123 -10.19 14.81 -4.61
C ALA A 123 -8.91 15.21 -3.87
N SER A 124 -8.66 14.58 -2.71
CA SER A 124 -7.50 14.82 -1.89
C SER A 124 -6.19 14.40 -2.59
N LEU A 125 -6.17 13.22 -3.21
CA LEU A 125 -5.00 12.72 -3.96
C LEU A 125 -4.68 13.60 -5.16
N ARG A 126 -5.70 13.97 -5.95
CA ARG A 126 -5.56 14.91 -7.08
C ARG A 126 -5.08 16.28 -6.63
N GLY A 127 -5.65 16.81 -5.53
CA GLY A 127 -5.24 18.07 -4.92
C GLY A 127 -3.80 18.04 -4.45
N THR A 128 -3.38 16.96 -3.79
CA THR A 128 -1.98 16.78 -3.36
C THR A 128 -1.03 16.75 -4.56
N ARG A 129 -1.38 16.02 -5.63
CA ARG A 129 -0.56 15.96 -6.83
C ARG A 129 -0.45 17.32 -7.54
N ALA A 130 -1.57 18.06 -7.62
CA ALA A 130 -1.59 19.41 -8.19
C ALA A 130 -0.74 20.38 -7.35
N PHE A 131 -0.89 20.36 -6.02
CA PHE A 131 -0.08 21.16 -5.10
C PHE A 131 1.41 20.82 -5.20
N ALA A 132 1.75 19.53 -5.20
CA ALA A 132 3.13 19.06 -5.34
C ALA A 132 3.76 19.55 -6.66
N ARG A 133 3.00 19.52 -7.77
CA ARG A 133 3.45 20.03 -9.06
C ARG A 133 3.71 21.54 -9.02
N ALA A 134 2.79 22.32 -8.46
CA ALA A 134 2.91 23.77 -8.34
C ALA A 134 4.04 24.19 -7.39
N SER A 135 4.22 23.46 -6.29
CA SER A 135 5.22 23.76 -5.26
C SER A 135 6.58 23.08 -5.47
N ARG A 136 6.78 22.34 -6.57
CA ARG A 136 8.00 21.56 -6.84
C ARG A 136 9.31 22.34 -6.61
N PRO A 137 9.47 23.61 -7.07
CA PRO A 137 10.69 24.39 -6.80
C PRO A 137 10.92 24.69 -5.32
N LEU A 138 9.86 24.68 -4.51
CA LEU A 138 9.90 24.98 -3.07
C LEU A 138 10.07 23.72 -2.20
N VAL A 139 10.02 22.52 -2.79
CA VAL A 139 10.12 21.24 -2.05
C VAL A 139 11.35 21.18 -1.15
N PRO A 140 12.57 21.57 -1.55
CA PRO A 140 13.73 21.56 -0.67
C PRO A 140 13.52 22.42 0.59
N LEU A 141 12.91 23.60 0.44
CA LEU A 141 12.60 24.51 1.55
C LEU A 141 11.49 23.94 2.45
N LEU A 142 10.39 23.46 1.86
CA LEU A 142 9.26 22.89 2.60
C LEU A 142 9.64 21.60 3.33
N ALA A 143 10.50 20.79 2.73
CA ALA A 143 10.98 19.55 3.34
C ALA A 143 12.05 19.78 4.43
N ALA A 144 12.75 20.89 4.43
CA ALA A 144 13.84 21.17 5.37
C ALA A 144 13.33 21.31 6.82
N HIS A 145 12.15 21.91 7.03
CA HIS A 145 11.68 22.23 8.37
C HIS A 145 10.59 21.24 8.88
N PRO A 146 10.67 20.72 10.12
CA PRO A 146 9.67 19.80 10.67
C PRO A 146 8.23 20.33 10.67
N ALA A 147 8.03 21.62 10.92
CA ALA A 147 6.71 22.23 10.95
C ALA A 147 6.04 22.23 9.57
N THR A 148 6.79 22.55 8.50
CA THR A 148 6.26 22.52 7.13
C THR A 148 5.95 21.12 6.67
N ARG A 149 6.78 20.12 7.02
CA ARG A 149 6.45 18.70 6.80
C ARG A 149 5.16 18.30 7.51
N THR A 150 4.99 18.77 8.76
CA THR A 150 3.77 18.47 9.53
C THR A 150 2.53 19.05 8.85
N LEU A 151 2.57 20.30 8.45
CA LEU A 151 1.43 20.94 7.77
C LEU A 151 1.08 20.27 6.44
N SER A 152 2.09 19.92 5.64
CA SER A 152 1.89 19.40 4.29
C SER A 152 1.50 17.92 4.26
N LEU A 153 1.94 17.12 5.25
CA LEU A 153 1.87 15.66 5.20
C LEU A 153 1.02 15.05 6.32
N ALA A 154 0.40 15.87 7.20
CA ALA A 154 -0.41 15.38 8.32
C ALA A 154 -1.61 14.53 7.89
N GLN A 155 -2.02 14.58 6.62
CA GLN A 155 -3.07 13.72 6.09
C GLN A 155 -2.62 12.28 5.93
N TYR A 156 -1.35 12.08 5.60
CA TYR A 156 -0.77 10.76 5.29
C TYR A 156 -0.04 10.13 6.47
N TYR A 157 0.58 10.95 7.32
CA TYR A 157 1.42 10.51 8.44
C TYR A 157 0.88 11.02 9.77
N ALA A 158 0.99 10.22 10.80
CA ALA A 158 0.73 10.67 12.17
C ALA A 158 1.92 11.47 12.73
N LYS A 159 3.14 11.20 12.23
CA LYS A 159 4.41 11.78 12.70
C LYS A 159 5.25 12.37 11.56
N PRO A 160 4.71 13.33 10.76
CA PRO A 160 5.40 13.82 9.55
C PRO A 160 6.74 14.50 9.85
N TRP A 161 6.91 15.04 11.06
CA TRP A 161 8.16 15.69 11.50
C TRP A 161 9.36 14.74 11.58
N ARG A 162 9.12 13.41 11.62
CA ARG A 162 10.17 12.38 11.65
C ARG A 162 10.77 12.07 10.28
N LEU A 163 10.06 12.41 9.22
CA LEU A 163 10.54 12.18 7.86
C LEU A 163 11.79 13.04 7.58
N SER A 164 12.75 12.49 6.89
CA SER A 164 13.88 13.26 6.37
C SER A 164 13.46 14.10 5.16
N PRO A 165 14.19 15.19 4.85
CA PRO A 165 13.97 15.94 3.61
C PRO A 165 14.05 15.08 2.35
N GLY A 166 14.95 14.08 2.34
CA GLY A 166 15.10 13.14 1.22
C GLY A 166 13.91 12.22 1.01
N GLU A 167 13.30 11.72 2.08
CA GLU A 167 12.06 10.92 2.00
C GLU A 167 10.90 11.74 1.43
N VAL A 168 10.76 12.99 1.87
CA VAL A 168 9.72 13.90 1.35
C VAL A 168 9.94 14.19 -0.13
N ALA A 169 11.15 14.61 -0.51
CA ALA A 169 11.48 14.88 -1.91
C ALA A 169 11.26 13.66 -2.80
N GLY A 170 11.75 12.49 -2.37
CA GLY A 170 11.57 11.25 -3.09
C GLY A 170 10.12 10.79 -3.21
N GLY A 171 9.28 11.05 -2.19
CA GLY A 171 7.84 10.79 -2.25
C GLY A 171 7.13 11.71 -3.25
N ILE A 172 7.51 12.98 -3.30
CA ILE A 172 6.99 13.95 -4.28
C ILE A 172 7.40 13.57 -5.70
N ASP A 173 8.65 13.20 -5.92
CA ASP A 173 9.13 12.76 -7.23
C ASP A 173 8.39 11.50 -7.71
N ALA A 174 8.15 10.53 -6.82
CA ALA A 174 7.35 9.33 -7.11
C ALA A 174 5.90 9.70 -7.51
N LEU A 175 5.26 10.60 -6.75
CA LEU A 175 3.90 11.06 -7.04
C LEU A 175 3.79 11.77 -8.39
N LEU A 176 4.76 12.62 -8.71
CA LEU A 176 4.76 13.42 -9.95
C LEU A 176 5.17 12.57 -11.16
N GLY A 177 6.06 11.58 -10.98
CA GLY A 177 6.52 10.67 -12.01
C GLY A 177 5.55 9.53 -12.33
N ALA A 178 4.50 9.32 -11.51
CA ALA A 178 3.56 8.23 -11.67
C ALA A 178 2.72 8.37 -12.96
N THR A 179 3.05 7.59 -13.99
CA THR A 179 2.37 7.59 -15.30
C THR A 179 0.99 6.94 -15.25
N ALA A 180 0.79 5.97 -14.34
CA ALA A 180 -0.49 5.28 -14.16
C ALA A 180 -1.43 5.96 -13.15
N PHE A 181 -1.04 7.11 -12.55
CA PHE A 181 -1.81 7.73 -11.47
C PHE A 181 -3.28 7.97 -11.85
N ASP A 182 -3.53 8.59 -13.00
CA ASP A 182 -4.89 9.00 -13.38
C ASP A 182 -5.77 7.77 -13.72
N ALA A 183 -5.21 6.73 -14.34
CA ALA A 183 -5.90 5.48 -14.61
C ALA A 183 -6.26 4.73 -13.32
N VAL A 184 -5.33 4.61 -12.37
CA VAL A 184 -5.55 3.94 -11.08
C VAL A 184 -6.53 4.74 -10.22
N ASP A 185 -6.44 6.08 -10.18
CA ASP A 185 -7.40 6.92 -9.48
C ASP A 185 -8.82 6.77 -10.06
N ALA A 186 -8.96 6.70 -11.38
CA ALA A 186 -10.25 6.43 -12.03
C ALA A 186 -10.81 5.04 -11.68
N ALA A 187 -9.95 4.03 -11.56
CA ALA A 187 -10.31 2.66 -11.18
C ALA A 187 -10.86 2.53 -9.74
N PHE A 188 -10.70 3.55 -8.89
CA PHE A 188 -11.38 3.60 -7.59
C PHE A 188 -12.89 3.72 -7.71
N THR A 189 -13.39 4.20 -8.85
CA THR A 189 -14.82 4.39 -9.09
C THR A 189 -15.53 3.04 -9.16
N GLY A 190 -16.47 2.83 -8.24
CA GLY A 190 -17.19 1.56 -8.13
C GLY A 190 -16.43 0.43 -7.43
N TYR A 191 -15.14 0.61 -7.12
CA TYR A 191 -14.39 -0.44 -6.45
C TYR A 191 -14.86 -0.66 -5.01
N LEU A 192 -15.10 -1.92 -4.68
CA LEU A 192 -15.35 -2.44 -3.34
C LEU A 192 -14.45 -3.67 -3.13
N ALA A 193 -13.80 -3.75 -1.97
CA ALA A 193 -12.96 -4.91 -1.64
C ALA A 193 -13.76 -6.22 -1.76
N PRO A 194 -13.18 -7.30 -2.30
CA PRO A 194 -13.86 -8.59 -2.45
C PRO A 194 -14.33 -9.12 -1.08
N ALA A 195 -15.55 -9.66 -1.02
CA ALA A 195 -16.15 -10.10 0.23
C ALA A 195 -15.68 -11.52 0.64
N ASP A 196 -15.09 -12.23 -0.27
CA ASP A 196 -14.59 -13.61 -0.17
C ASP A 196 -13.06 -13.70 -0.01
N ALA A 197 -12.37 -12.57 0.10
CA ALA A 197 -10.90 -12.55 0.19
C ALA A 197 -10.32 -13.39 1.34
N ALA A 198 -11.07 -13.55 2.44
CA ALA A 198 -10.67 -14.34 3.60
C ALA A 198 -11.24 -15.78 3.60
N ASP A 199 -11.84 -16.22 2.51
CA ASP A 199 -12.42 -17.56 2.42
C ASP A 199 -11.42 -18.60 1.91
N HIS A 200 -10.38 -18.15 1.19
CA HIS A 200 -9.40 -19.02 0.56
C HIS A 200 -8.07 -19.07 1.31
N VAL A 201 -7.66 -17.94 1.89
CA VAL A 201 -6.36 -17.81 2.55
C VAL A 201 -6.48 -16.92 3.80
N PRO A 202 -5.57 -17.02 4.78
CA PRO A 202 -5.53 -16.11 5.92
C PRO A 202 -5.36 -14.66 5.49
N VAL A 203 -6.27 -13.78 5.95
CA VAL A 203 -6.24 -12.34 5.68
C VAL A 203 -6.11 -11.55 6.97
N THR A 204 -5.19 -10.60 7.00
CA THR A 204 -5.08 -9.58 8.06
C THR A 204 -5.32 -8.20 7.46
N ILE A 205 -6.19 -7.41 8.08
CA ILE A 205 -6.44 -6.01 7.71
C ILE A 205 -6.00 -5.14 8.88
N ALA A 206 -4.99 -4.28 8.65
CA ALA A 206 -4.51 -3.33 9.64
C ALA A 206 -4.85 -1.90 9.24
N TRP A 207 -5.12 -1.05 10.22
CA TRP A 207 -5.48 0.36 10.00
C TRP A 207 -4.77 1.26 10.99
N GLY A 208 -4.30 2.43 10.54
CA GLY A 208 -3.75 3.44 11.43
C GLY A 208 -4.85 4.21 12.16
N ALA A 209 -4.76 4.31 13.50
CA ALA A 209 -5.77 5.00 14.32
C ALA A 209 -5.86 6.51 14.03
N LYS A 210 -4.83 7.08 13.40
CA LYS A 210 -4.76 8.51 13.01
C LYS A 210 -4.80 8.71 11.48
N ASP A 211 -5.27 7.71 10.71
CA ASP A 211 -5.43 7.85 9.25
C ASP A 211 -6.48 8.93 8.94
N ARG A 212 -6.06 9.94 8.17
CA ARG A 212 -6.89 11.08 7.77
C ARG A 212 -7.22 11.09 6.27
N LEU A 213 -6.69 10.10 5.53
CA LEU A 213 -7.03 9.87 4.13
C LEU A 213 -8.14 8.84 4.00
N LEU A 214 -7.92 7.64 4.56
CA LEU A 214 -8.91 6.58 4.69
C LEU A 214 -9.26 6.42 6.18
N LEU A 215 -10.36 7.01 6.59
CA LEU A 215 -10.69 7.15 8.01
C LEU A 215 -10.80 5.80 8.73
N PRO A 216 -10.31 5.67 9.99
CA PRO A 216 -10.28 4.41 10.75
C PRO A 216 -11.64 3.71 10.88
N ARG A 217 -12.77 4.44 10.82
CA ARG A 217 -14.13 3.85 10.78
C ARG A 217 -14.36 2.92 9.58
N GLN A 218 -13.49 2.96 8.56
CA GLN A 218 -13.54 2.00 7.45
C GLN A 218 -13.14 0.60 7.89
N LEU A 219 -12.32 0.47 8.95
CA LEU A 219 -12.00 -0.82 9.56
C LEU A 219 -13.26 -1.53 10.10
N ASP A 220 -14.27 -0.78 10.59
CA ASP A 220 -15.53 -1.39 11.04
C ASP A 220 -16.35 -1.94 9.88
N ARG A 221 -16.25 -1.30 8.71
CA ARG A 221 -16.85 -1.85 7.48
C ARG A 221 -16.07 -3.07 6.98
N ALA A 222 -14.75 -3.05 7.10
CA ALA A 222 -13.92 -4.22 6.79
C ALA A 222 -14.29 -5.41 7.70
N ARG A 223 -14.49 -5.21 8.99
CA ARG A 223 -14.94 -6.26 9.94
C ARG A 223 -16.27 -6.88 9.52
N ARG A 224 -17.22 -6.08 9.05
CA ARG A 224 -18.52 -6.59 8.59
C ARG A 224 -18.44 -7.31 7.25
N ARG A 225 -17.58 -6.83 6.35
CA ARG A 225 -17.44 -7.38 5.00
C ARG A 225 -16.60 -8.65 4.95
N LEU A 226 -15.54 -8.71 5.78
CA LEU A 226 -14.58 -9.82 5.87
C LEU A 226 -14.49 -10.33 7.32
N PRO A 227 -15.55 -10.94 7.87
CA PRO A 227 -15.59 -11.31 9.30
C PRO A 227 -14.55 -12.36 9.68
N ARG A 228 -14.06 -13.17 8.74
CA ARG A 228 -13.02 -14.19 8.97
C ARG A 228 -11.60 -13.58 8.99
N ALA A 229 -11.42 -12.37 8.47
CA ALA A 229 -10.12 -11.71 8.49
C ALA A 229 -9.75 -11.27 9.92
N ARG A 230 -8.45 -11.26 10.22
CA ARG A 230 -7.93 -10.63 11.42
C ARG A 230 -7.91 -9.11 11.22
N HIS A 231 -8.43 -8.34 12.18
CA HIS A 231 -8.51 -6.88 12.11
C HIS A 231 -7.68 -6.25 13.22
N VAL A 232 -6.75 -5.37 12.85
CA VAL A 232 -5.79 -4.72 13.76
C VAL A 232 -5.90 -3.20 13.62
N LEU A 233 -6.07 -2.49 14.74
CA LEU A 233 -5.92 -1.03 14.78
C LEU A 233 -4.57 -0.69 15.37
N ILE A 234 -3.74 0.05 14.63
CA ILE A 234 -2.39 0.44 15.03
C ILE A 234 -2.44 1.84 15.64
N PRO A 235 -2.19 1.98 16.96
CA PRO A 235 -2.18 3.28 17.61
C PRO A 235 -1.06 4.16 17.05
N ASP A 236 -1.27 5.47 17.07
CA ASP A 236 -0.29 6.49 16.66
C ASP A 236 0.27 6.32 15.23
N ALA A 237 -0.50 5.71 14.33
CA ALA A 237 -0.18 5.53 12.92
C ALA A 237 -1.20 6.25 12.03
N GLY A 238 -0.73 6.91 10.97
CA GLY A 238 -1.52 7.50 9.91
C GLY A 238 -1.76 6.51 8.76
N HIS A 239 -1.97 7.03 7.55
CA HIS A 239 -2.19 6.22 6.35
C HIS A 239 -0.93 5.44 5.94
N LEU A 240 0.23 6.10 5.99
CA LEU A 240 1.55 5.49 5.72
C LEU A 240 2.17 4.97 7.02
N MET A 241 1.47 3.99 7.61
CA MET A 241 1.78 3.45 8.95
C MET A 241 3.15 2.79 9.05
N MET A 242 3.74 2.36 7.95
CA MET A 242 5.08 1.76 7.89
C MET A 242 6.15 2.74 8.41
N SER A 243 5.98 4.04 8.13
CA SER A 243 6.89 5.09 8.62
C SER A 243 6.58 5.52 10.05
N ASP A 244 5.30 5.54 10.44
CA ASP A 244 4.88 6.00 11.77
C ASP A 244 5.16 4.98 12.88
N GLN A 245 4.93 3.68 12.59
CA GLN A 245 5.00 2.58 13.55
C GLN A 245 5.65 1.32 12.92
N PRO A 246 6.92 1.40 12.45
CA PRO A 246 7.54 0.33 11.67
C PRO A 246 7.59 -1.01 12.41
N VAL A 247 7.90 -1.01 13.69
CA VAL A 247 8.00 -2.25 14.50
C VAL A 247 6.64 -2.94 14.62
N ALA A 248 5.57 -2.17 14.91
CA ALA A 248 4.22 -2.73 15.05
C ALA A 248 3.70 -3.24 13.70
N VAL A 249 3.97 -2.51 12.61
CA VAL A 249 3.54 -2.91 11.25
C VAL A 249 4.28 -4.16 10.79
N ALA A 250 5.61 -4.22 10.99
CA ALA A 250 6.39 -5.41 10.66
C ALA A 250 5.89 -6.64 11.44
N ALA A 251 5.61 -6.50 12.75
CA ALA A 251 5.07 -7.58 13.56
C ALA A 251 3.70 -8.07 13.06
N VAL A 252 2.82 -7.17 12.60
CA VAL A 252 1.53 -7.54 12.00
C VAL A 252 1.73 -8.31 10.69
N MET A 253 2.66 -7.87 9.83
CA MET A 253 2.97 -8.55 8.56
C MET A 253 3.56 -9.94 8.80
N VAL A 254 4.51 -10.08 9.74
CA VAL A 254 5.10 -11.38 10.12
C VAL A 254 4.02 -12.33 10.64
N ALA A 255 3.13 -11.84 11.53
CA ALA A 255 2.06 -12.66 12.06
C ALA A 255 1.03 -13.06 10.98
N ALA A 256 0.82 -12.24 9.95
CA ALA A 256 -0.06 -12.58 8.83
C ALA A 256 0.52 -13.72 7.97
N GLY A 257 1.83 -13.72 7.71
CA GLY A 257 2.51 -14.82 7.03
C GLY A 257 2.50 -16.12 7.85
N ALA A 258 2.84 -16.05 9.14
CA ALA A 258 2.84 -17.23 10.02
C ALA A 258 1.46 -17.91 10.16
N ALA A 259 0.35 -17.16 9.98
CA ALA A 259 -1.00 -17.74 10.01
C ALA A 259 -1.26 -18.70 8.85
N ALA A 260 -0.57 -18.56 7.72
CA ALA A 260 -0.67 -19.48 6.59
C ALA A 260 0.00 -20.82 6.91
N ALA A 261 1.17 -20.80 7.53
CA ALA A 261 1.88 -22.01 7.92
C ALA A 261 1.11 -22.87 8.96
N ALA A 262 0.21 -22.27 9.74
CA ALA A 262 -0.60 -22.95 10.73
C ALA A 262 -1.93 -23.50 10.15
N ALA A 263 -2.30 -23.11 8.95
CA ALA A 263 -3.56 -23.50 8.29
C ALA A 263 -3.39 -24.60 7.22
N GLY A 264 -2.13 -24.87 6.80
CA GLY A 264 -1.77 -25.96 5.89
C GLY A 264 -1.22 -27.17 6.65
#